data_7cd8fdb17cb60c3db28c45e41c962ef4
#
_entry.id   7cd8fdb17cb60c3db28c45e41c962ef4
#
_cell.length_a   1.000
_cell.length_b   1.000
_cell.length_c   1.000
_cell.angle_alpha   90.00
_cell.angle_beta   90.00
_cell.angle_gamma   90.00
#
_symmetry.space_group_name_H-M   'P 1'
#
loop_
_entity.id
_entity.type
_entity.pdbx_description
1 polymer ?
#
loop_
_entity_poly.entity_id
_entity_poly.type
_entity_poly.pdbx_seq_one_letter_code
_entity_poly.pdbx_strand_id
1 'polypeptide(L)'
;MLAILLAVPSTSCSAMQTLTLRSSKDQMPVVGLGLWKVPRETTADAVVDAIKAGYRHFDCACDYGNEAEVGAGLRRAIAEGLVTREQLWVTTKLWNTYHAPEHVLPALRRSLSDLGLEYVDLFLMHFPLAQRFVPFEVRYPPEWVYDPDAPTPTVELAPVPLASTWAAMEEALPAGLARNIGVCNFNTALLRDLLASATQPPSVLQVELHPYNQQPKLVRFAAQHGIAVTGFSPLGAGSYVELGMAGEQDSALRDPVIQSIAERLGVSAAQVVLRWAVQRGYSVVPKSSRPERLAQNLDLFGFELAPDDLAAIATLDRGKRFNDPGVFSEGMNAFLPIYD
;
A
#
# COMPACT_ATOMS: atom_id res chain seq x y z
N MET A 1 -20.09 47.09 -29.22
CA MET A 1 -20.12 45.65 -28.93
C MET A 1 -18.79 45.30 -28.26
N LEU A 2 -18.76 45.24 -26.93
CA LEU A 2 -17.56 44.96 -26.15
C LEU A 2 -17.62 43.47 -25.78
N ALA A 3 -16.70 42.68 -26.30
CA ALA A 3 -16.60 41.25 -26.00
C ALA A 3 -15.91 41.11 -24.63
N ILE A 4 -16.65 40.65 -23.63
CA ILE A 4 -16.12 40.26 -22.32
C ILE A 4 -15.48 38.89 -22.50
N LEU A 5 -14.14 38.82 -22.54
CA LEU A 5 -13.41 37.58 -22.35
C LEU A 5 -13.51 37.17 -20.87
N LEU A 6 -14.30 36.15 -20.59
CA LEU A 6 -14.28 35.46 -19.32
C LEU A 6 -12.96 34.67 -19.24
N ALA A 7 -12.05 35.14 -18.39
CA ALA A 7 -10.87 34.38 -18.03
C ALA A 7 -11.30 33.12 -17.27
N VAL A 8 -11.03 31.95 -17.85
CA VAL A 8 -11.14 30.66 -17.14
C VAL A 8 -10.04 30.68 -16.07
N PRO A 9 -10.35 30.47 -14.78
CA PRO A 9 -9.32 30.38 -13.78
C PRO A 9 -8.42 29.16 -14.08
N SER A 10 -7.12 29.40 -14.27
CA SER A 10 -6.12 28.37 -14.33
C SER A 10 -6.13 27.63 -12.99
N THR A 11 -6.63 26.40 -12.95
CA THR A 11 -6.42 25.51 -11.83
C THR A 11 -4.92 25.30 -11.70
N SER A 12 -4.31 25.98 -10.73
CA SER A 12 -2.93 25.70 -10.34
C SER A 12 -2.87 24.22 -9.92
N CYS A 13 -2.24 23.39 -10.73
CA CYS A 13 -1.91 22.03 -10.37
C CYS A 13 -1.03 22.13 -9.11
N SER A 14 -1.60 21.85 -7.93
CA SER A 14 -0.83 21.78 -6.70
C SER A 14 0.26 20.73 -6.91
N ALA A 15 1.54 21.13 -6.73
CA ALA A 15 2.65 20.21 -6.90
C ALA A 15 2.42 18.96 -6.03
N MET A 16 2.55 17.78 -6.64
CA MET A 16 2.37 16.50 -5.95
C MET A 16 3.33 16.43 -4.75
N GLN A 17 2.78 16.27 -3.56
CA GLN A 17 3.60 16.14 -2.36
C GLN A 17 4.27 14.77 -2.31
N THR A 18 5.53 14.76 -1.87
CA THR A 18 6.37 13.55 -1.79
C THR A 18 7.03 13.41 -0.43
N LEU A 19 7.35 12.18 -0.05
CA LEU A 19 8.27 11.86 1.03
C LEU A 19 9.65 11.56 0.43
N THR A 20 10.68 12.20 0.96
CA THR A 20 12.06 11.89 0.58
C THR A 20 12.53 10.65 1.35
N LEU A 21 12.82 9.55 0.66
CA LEU A 21 13.38 8.37 1.28
C LEU A 21 14.82 8.63 1.73
N ARG A 22 15.15 8.22 2.95
CA ARG A 22 16.45 8.55 3.56
C ARG A 22 17.62 7.88 2.84
N SER A 23 17.45 6.63 2.41
CA SER A 23 18.49 5.81 1.79
C SER A 23 18.83 6.27 0.37
N SER A 24 17.84 6.28 -0.52
CA SER A 24 18.01 6.58 -1.95
C SER A 24 17.89 8.05 -2.32
N LYS A 25 17.27 8.88 -1.47
CA LYS A 25 16.82 10.25 -1.76
C LYS A 25 15.69 10.34 -2.79
N ASP A 26 15.12 9.21 -3.17
CA ASP A 26 13.97 9.17 -4.07
C ASP A 26 12.75 9.86 -3.44
N GLN A 27 11.91 10.42 -4.32
CA GLN A 27 10.71 11.16 -3.95
C GLN A 27 9.47 10.28 -4.12
N MET A 28 9.00 9.67 -3.03
CA MET A 28 7.80 8.84 -3.05
C MET A 28 6.53 9.70 -2.90
N PRO A 29 5.58 9.67 -3.87
CA PRO A 29 4.32 10.41 -3.72
C PRO A 29 3.54 9.97 -2.48
N VAL A 30 3.03 10.95 -1.70
CA VAL A 30 2.35 10.67 -0.43
C VAL A 30 0.97 10.06 -0.60
N VAL A 31 0.34 10.19 -1.78
CA VAL A 31 -0.93 9.54 -2.09
C VAL A 31 -0.74 8.61 -3.27
N GLY A 32 -0.91 7.32 -3.04
CA GLY A 32 -0.91 6.28 -4.06
C GLY A 32 -2.29 5.67 -4.27
N LEU A 33 -2.46 4.94 -5.36
CA LEU A 33 -3.64 4.11 -5.61
C LEU A 33 -3.36 2.68 -5.16
N GLY A 34 -4.10 2.19 -4.17
CA GLY A 34 -4.12 0.78 -3.80
C GLY A 34 -4.92 -0.05 -4.82
N LEU A 35 -4.33 -1.13 -5.31
CA LEU A 35 -4.91 -1.97 -6.37
C LEU A 35 -5.47 -3.31 -5.87
N TRP A 36 -5.39 -3.57 -4.56
CA TRP A 36 -6.02 -4.75 -3.97
C TRP A 36 -7.53 -4.75 -4.21
N LYS A 37 -8.06 -5.88 -4.69
CA LYS A 37 -9.50 -6.07 -4.98
C LYS A 37 -10.05 -5.12 -6.07
N VAL A 38 -9.22 -4.59 -6.95
CA VAL A 38 -9.69 -4.01 -8.20
C VAL A 38 -9.90 -5.15 -9.19
N PRO A 39 -11.12 -5.35 -9.73
CA PRO A 39 -11.38 -6.44 -10.66
C PRO A 39 -10.49 -6.36 -11.90
N ARG A 40 -9.98 -7.50 -12.37
CA ARG A 40 -9.05 -7.57 -13.51
C ARG A 40 -9.59 -6.84 -14.73
N GLU A 41 -10.87 -7.03 -15.02
CA GLU A 41 -11.55 -6.48 -16.19
C GLU A 41 -11.55 -4.94 -16.22
N THR A 42 -11.44 -4.30 -15.06
CA THR A 42 -11.48 -2.83 -14.93
C THR A 42 -10.13 -2.23 -14.50
N THR A 43 -9.15 -3.06 -14.16
CA THR A 43 -7.88 -2.58 -13.58
C THR A 43 -7.11 -1.66 -14.54
N ALA A 44 -6.99 -2.04 -15.81
CA ALA A 44 -6.26 -1.22 -16.78
C ALA A 44 -6.88 0.17 -16.97
N ASP A 45 -8.22 0.24 -17.01
CA ASP A 45 -8.94 1.51 -17.10
C ASP A 45 -8.80 2.34 -15.84
N ALA A 46 -8.92 1.70 -14.66
CA ALA A 46 -8.74 2.36 -13.37
C ALA A 46 -7.34 2.99 -13.22
N VAL A 47 -6.29 2.32 -13.73
CA VAL A 47 -4.92 2.86 -13.75
C VAL A 47 -4.82 4.09 -14.64
N VAL A 48 -5.38 4.05 -15.86
CA VAL A 48 -5.35 5.19 -16.77
C VAL A 48 -6.17 6.37 -16.21
N ASP A 49 -7.33 6.11 -15.65
CA ASP A 49 -8.18 7.14 -15.04
C ASP A 49 -7.50 7.78 -13.83
N ALA A 50 -6.81 6.98 -13.01
CA ALA A 50 -6.00 7.49 -11.91
C ALA A 50 -4.85 8.38 -12.41
N ILE A 51 -4.15 7.99 -13.47
CA ILE A 51 -3.09 8.81 -14.08
C ILE A 51 -3.65 10.14 -14.60
N LYS A 52 -4.81 10.11 -15.27
CA LYS A 52 -5.52 11.32 -15.73
C LYS A 52 -5.95 12.21 -14.57
N ALA A 53 -6.37 11.62 -13.44
CA ALA A 53 -6.70 12.34 -12.21
C ALA A 53 -5.47 12.94 -11.50
N GLY A 54 -4.24 12.53 -11.85
CA GLY A 54 -3.01 13.04 -11.27
C GLY A 54 -2.22 12.06 -10.41
N TYR A 55 -2.68 10.81 -10.23
CA TYR A 55 -1.91 9.79 -9.52
C TYR A 55 -0.60 9.48 -10.24
N ARG A 56 0.45 9.27 -9.43
CA ARG A 56 1.78 8.85 -9.90
C ARG A 56 2.34 7.68 -9.08
N HIS A 57 1.64 7.22 -8.04
CA HIS A 57 2.03 6.12 -7.17
C HIS A 57 0.98 5.01 -7.24
N PHE A 58 1.41 3.77 -7.55
CA PHE A 58 0.58 2.58 -7.71
C PHE A 58 1.09 1.48 -6.79
N ASP A 59 0.23 1.00 -5.89
CA ASP A 59 0.55 -0.05 -4.93
C ASP A 59 -0.03 -1.38 -5.39
N CYS A 60 0.85 -2.23 -5.94
CA CYS A 60 0.57 -3.54 -6.51
C CYS A 60 1.04 -4.66 -5.56
N ALA A 61 0.68 -5.88 -5.86
CA ALA A 61 1.29 -7.11 -5.36
C ALA A 61 0.93 -8.28 -6.27
N CYS A 62 1.78 -9.29 -6.36
CA CYS A 62 1.48 -10.49 -7.15
C CYS A 62 0.22 -11.20 -6.63
N ASP A 63 0.02 -11.20 -5.30
CA ASP A 63 -1.15 -11.80 -4.66
C ASP A 63 -2.49 -11.15 -5.03
N TYR A 64 -2.47 -9.92 -5.54
CA TYR A 64 -3.70 -9.25 -6.01
C TYR A 64 -4.23 -9.83 -7.32
N GLY A 65 -3.43 -10.60 -8.06
CA GLY A 65 -3.81 -11.31 -9.27
C GLY A 65 -4.10 -10.41 -10.48
N ASN A 66 -3.72 -9.11 -10.42
CA ASN A 66 -4.03 -8.12 -11.44
C ASN A 66 -2.82 -7.33 -11.96
N GLU A 67 -1.58 -7.77 -11.69
CA GLU A 67 -0.37 -7.06 -12.12
C GLU A 67 -0.27 -6.92 -13.65
N ALA A 68 -0.72 -7.93 -14.41
CA ALA A 68 -0.71 -7.86 -15.87
C ALA A 68 -1.63 -6.75 -16.42
N GLU A 69 -2.79 -6.59 -15.83
CA GLU A 69 -3.76 -5.55 -16.17
C GLU A 69 -3.27 -4.16 -15.71
N VAL A 70 -2.61 -4.09 -14.54
CA VAL A 70 -1.93 -2.86 -14.10
C VAL A 70 -0.88 -2.46 -15.14
N GLY A 71 -0.01 -3.40 -15.53
CA GLY A 71 1.00 -3.19 -16.57
C GLY A 71 0.41 -2.73 -17.90
N ALA A 72 -0.73 -3.30 -18.31
CA ALA A 72 -1.44 -2.86 -19.51
C ALA A 72 -1.92 -1.41 -19.39
N GLY A 73 -2.45 -1.01 -18.24
CA GLY A 73 -2.86 0.37 -17.96
C GLY A 73 -1.70 1.36 -17.98
N LEU A 74 -0.58 1.00 -17.32
CA LEU A 74 0.63 1.83 -17.30
C LEU A 74 1.20 2.02 -18.70
N ARG A 75 1.37 0.94 -19.48
CA ARG A 75 1.86 1.00 -20.88
C ARG A 75 0.95 1.85 -21.75
N ARG A 76 -0.38 1.71 -21.62
CA ARG A 76 -1.34 2.51 -22.35
C ARG A 76 -1.19 4.00 -22.03
N ALA A 77 -1.10 4.36 -20.76
CA ALA A 77 -0.93 5.75 -20.35
C ALA A 77 0.39 6.36 -20.84
N ILE A 78 1.48 5.59 -20.86
CA ILE A 78 2.77 6.01 -21.40
C ILE A 78 2.67 6.18 -22.92
N ALA A 79 2.06 5.23 -23.64
CA ALA A 79 1.89 5.31 -25.10
C ALA A 79 0.99 6.47 -25.53
N GLU A 80 -0.01 6.82 -24.72
CA GLU A 80 -0.90 7.99 -24.92
C GLU A 80 -0.19 9.33 -24.54
N GLY A 81 1.04 9.29 -24.02
CA GLY A 81 1.80 10.48 -23.63
C GLY A 81 1.29 11.18 -22.36
N LEU A 82 0.49 10.48 -21.55
CA LEU A 82 -0.04 11.03 -20.29
C LEU A 82 1.04 11.14 -19.21
N VAL A 83 2.02 10.22 -19.21
CA VAL A 83 3.15 10.16 -18.28
C VAL A 83 4.34 9.46 -18.94
N THR A 84 5.53 9.62 -18.34
CA THR A 84 6.69 8.76 -18.62
C THR A 84 6.90 7.75 -17.48
N ARG A 85 7.73 6.71 -17.69
CA ARG A 85 8.03 5.72 -16.64
C ARG A 85 8.67 6.37 -15.40
N GLU A 86 9.53 7.35 -15.61
CA GLU A 86 10.28 8.06 -14.56
C GLU A 86 9.38 8.93 -13.68
N GLN A 87 8.22 9.32 -14.18
CA GLN A 87 7.22 10.07 -13.42
C GLN A 87 6.35 9.17 -12.53
N LEU A 88 6.46 7.85 -12.69
CA LEU A 88 5.65 6.87 -11.99
C LEU A 88 6.44 6.26 -10.83
N TRP A 89 5.77 6.05 -9.72
CA TRP A 89 6.20 5.24 -8.60
C TRP A 89 5.35 3.95 -8.57
N VAL A 90 5.99 2.83 -8.82
CA VAL A 90 5.33 1.51 -8.82
C VAL A 90 5.90 0.65 -7.71
N THR A 91 5.04 0.21 -6.82
CA THR A 91 5.36 -0.72 -5.72
C THR A 91 4.83 -2.11 -6.06
N THR A 92 5.61 -3.15 -5.83
CA THR A 92 5.13 -4.53 -5.76
C THR A 92 5.65 -5.25 -4.53
N LYS A 93 5.18 -6.49 -4.27
CA LYS A 93 5.45 -7.19 -3.01
C LYS A 93 5.82 -8.64 -3.24
N LEU A 94 6.79 -9.11 -2.46
CA LEU A 94 7.19 -10.51 -2.37
C LEU A 94 6.14 -11.28 -1.58
N TRP A 95 5.49 -12.25 -2.21
CA TRP A 95 4.52 -13.07 -1.53
C TRP A 95 5.18 -14.12 -0.62
N ASN A 96 4.43 -14.59 0.35
CA ASN A 96 4.88 -15.45 1.44
C ASN A 96 5.49 -16.77 0.98
N THR A 97 5.03 -17.35 -0.14
CA THR A 97 5.54 -18.61 -0.71
C THR A 97 6.89 -18.46 -1.38
N TYR A 98 7.41 -17.25 -1.55
CA TYR A 98 8.67 -16.94 -2.24
C TYR A 98 9.76 -16.42 -1.30
N HIS A 99 9.66 -16.67 0.00
CA HIS A 99 10.62 -16.19 1.00
C HIS A 99 11.97 -16.90 0.97
N ALA A 100 12.05 -18.14 0.49
CA ALA A 100 13.34 -18.82 0.35
C ALA A 100 14.25 -18.02 -0.61
N PRO A 101 15.53 -17.80 -0.28
CA PRO A 101 16.42 -16.91 -1.02
C PRO A 101 16.44 -17.14 -2.52
N GLU A 102 16.42 -18.40 -2.95
CA GLU A 102 16.41 -18.81 -4.36
C GLU A 102 15.15 -18.40 -5.12
N HIS A 103 14.06 -18.06 -4.42
CA HIS A 103 12.77 -17.68 -5.03
C HIS A 103 12.53 -16.18 -5.08
N VAL A 104 13.28 -15.38 -4.32
CA VAL A 104 13.03 -13.93 -4.17
C VAL A 104 13.18 -13.17 -5.50
N LEU A 105 14.34 -13.28 -6.15
CA LEU A 105 14.56 -12.60 -7.44
C LEU A 105 13.73 -13.19 -8.58
N PRO A 106 13.54 -14.51 -8.70
CA PRO A 106 12.58 -15.07 -9.66
C PRO A 106 11.16 -14.52 -9.49
N ALA A 107 10.66 -14.38 -8.25
CA ALA A 107 9.34 -13.80 -7.98
C ALA A 107 9.26 -12.31 -8.42
N LEU A 108 10.29 -11.51 -8.11
CA LEU A 108 10.35 -10.12 -8.58
C LEU A 108 10.39 -10.03 -10.11
N ARG A 109 11.17 -10.87 -10.78
CA ARG A 109 11.21 -10.91 -12.24
C ARG A 109 9.87 -11.33 -12.85
N ARG A 110 9.11 -12.20 -12.19
CA ARG A 110 7.75 -12.55 -12.60
C ARG A 110 6.82 -11.35 -12.50
N SER A 111 6.80 -10.63 -11.37
CA SER A 111 6.01 -9.39 -11.22
C SER A 111 6.42 -8.34 -12.26
N LEU A 112 7.71 -8.15 -12.51
CA LEU A 112 8.21 -7.22 -13.54
C LEU A 112 7.71 -7.61 -14.95
N SER A 113 7.71 -8.90 -15.28
CA SER A 113 7.18 -9.42 -16.54
C SER A 113 5.68 -9.13 -16.67
N ASP A 114 4.89 -9.39 -15.64
CA ASP A 114 3.45 -9.15 -15.64
C ASP A 114 3.15 -7.63 -15.74
N LEU A 115 3.84 -6.81 -14.97
CA LEU A 115 3.76 -5.34 -15.04
C LEU A 115 4.28 -4.76 -16.37
N GLY A 116 5.13 -5.51 -17.10
CA GLY A 116 5.81 -5.04 -18.31
C GLY A 116 6.81 -3.91 -18.01
N LEU A 117 7.55 -4.02 -16.91
CA LEU A 117 8.52 -3.04 -16.44
C LEU A 117 9.91 -3.67 -16.31
N GLU A 118 10.96 -2.86 -16.46
CA GLU A 118 12.33 -3.28 -16.22
C GLU A 118 12.71 -3.23 -14.73
N TYR A 119 12.10 -2.32 -13.98
CA TYR A 119 12.29 -2.15 -12.55
C TYR A 119 11.01 -1.68 -11.86
N VAL A 120 10.94 -1.91 -10.54
CA VAL A 120 9.96 -1.24 -9.65
C VAL A 120 10.66 -0.18 -8.80
N ASP A 121 9.90 0.82 -8.35
CA ASP A 121 10.42 1.88 -7.48
C ASP A 121 10.54 1.39 -6.03
N LEU A 122 9.69 0.44 -5.64
CA LEU A 122 9.70 -0.16 -4.31
C LEU A 122 9.29 -1.64 -4.36
N PHE A 123 10.13 -2.50 -3.75
CA PHE A 123 9.83 -3.92 -3.57
C PHE A 123 9.70 -4.23 -2.08
N LEU A 124 8.56 -4.76 -1.65
CA LEU A 124 8.22 -4.98 -0.25
C LEU A 124 8.11 -6.48 0.08
N MET A 125 8.62 -6.92 1.22
CA MET A 125 8.20 -8.19 1.82
C MET A 125 6.76 -8.06 2.30
N HIS A 126 5.81 -8.88 1.76
CA HIS A 126 4.38 -8.63 1.96
C HIS A 126 3.92 -8.93 3.39
N PHE A 127 4.33 -10.07 3.96
CA PHE A 127 4.11 -10.44 5.36
C PHE A 127 5.38 -11.04 5.94
N PRO A 128 5.59 -10.99 7.26
CA PRO A 128 6.72 -11.64 7.93
C PRO A 128 6.48 -13.13 8.15
N LEU A 129 5.93 -13.82 7.17
CA LEU A 129 5.51 -15.22 7.21
C LEU A 129 6.04 -15.95 5.99
N ALA A 130 7.01 -16.85 6.16
CA ALA A 130 7.45 -17.73 5.10
C ALA A 130 6.48 -18.93 4.96
N GLN A 131 5.93 -19.13 3.77
CA GLN A 131 5.07 -20.24 3.44
C GLN A 131 5.79 -21.23 2.52
N ARG A 132 5.31 -22.46 2.49
CA ARG A 132 5.81 -23.49 1.58
C ARG A 132 5.71 -23.00 0.14
N PHE A 133 6.78 -23.21 -0.61
CA PHE A 133 6.90 -22.77 -1.99
C PHE A 133 5.84 -23.42 -2.90
N VAL A 134 5.22 -22.60 -3.74
CA VAL A 134 4.32 -23.01 -4.81
C VAL A 134 4.94 -22.56 -6.13
N PRO A 135 5.31 -23.49 -7.03
CA PRO A 135 5.86 -23.15 -8.34
C PRO A 135 4.86 -22.33 -9.18
N PHE A 136 5.37 -21.40 -9.99
CA PHE A 136 4.55 -20.52 -10.84
C PHE A 136 3.69 -21.32 -11.83
N GLU A 137 4.20 -22.45 -12.31
CA GLU A 137 3.53 -23.34 -13.25
C GLU A 137 2.38 -24.12 -12.61
N VAL A 138 2.42 -24.29 -11.28
CA VAL A 138 1.36 -24.96 -10.52
C VAL A 138 0.21 -24.00 -10.25
N ARG A 139 0.52 -22.82 -9.69
CA ARG A 139 -0.47 -21.79 -9.40
C ARG A 139 0.17 -20.41 -9.26
N TYR A 140 -0.42 -19.41 -9.91
CA TYR A 140 -0.02 -18.02 -9.78
C TYR A 140 -1.23 -17.08 -9.96
N PRO A 141 -1.52 -16.18 -8.98
CA PRO A 141 -0.86 -16.08 -7.68
C PRO A 141 -1.06 -17.32 -6.81
N PRO A 142 -0.12 -17.60 -5.88
CA PRO A 142 -0.17 -18.83 -5.09
C PRO A 142 -1.19 -18.81 -3.95
N GLU A 143 -1.71 -17.63 -3.56
CA GLU A 143 -2.66 -17.42 -2.47
C GLU A 143 -2.15 -17.90 -1.09
N TRP A 144 -3.04 -18.00 -0.08
CA TRP A 144 -2.67 -18.38 1.28
C TRP A 144 -2.57 -19.90 1.47
N VAL A 145 -3.54 -20.61 0.93
CA VAL A 145 -3.65 -22.07 1.11
C VAL A 145 -2.67 -22.80 0.19
N TYR A 146 -1.90 -23.75 0.75
CA TYR A 146 -0.89 -24.50 -0.02
C TYR A 146 -1.53 -25.37 -1.10
N ASP A 147 -2.48 -26.21 -0.73
CA ASP A 147 -3.23 -27.06 -1.63
C ASP A 147 -4.74 -26.86 -1.42
N PRO A 148 -5.42 -26.09 -2.30
CA PRO A 148 -6.85 -25.83 -2.18
C PRO A 148 -7.73 -27.06 -2.43
N ASP A 149 -7.21 -28.10 -3.10
CA ASP A 149 -7.93 -29.33 -3.41
C ASP A 149 -7.73 -30.42 -2.35
N ALA A 150 -6.90 -30.15 -1.32
CA ALA A 150 -6.72 -31.10 -0.21
C ALA A 150 -8.03 -31.33 0.58
N PRO A 151 -8.21 -32.51 1.19
CA PRO A 151 -9.39 -32.78 2.05
C PRO A 151 -9.58 -31.76 3.19
N THR A 152 -8.47 -31.18 3.67
CA THR A 152 -8.47 -30.10 4.66
C THR A 152 -7.47 -29.05 4.19
N PRO A 153 -7.88 -28.09 3.34
CA PRO A 153 -6.99 -27.06 2.87
C PRO A 153 -6.44 -26.23 4.03
N THR A 154 -5.12 -26.01 4.04
CA THR A 154 -4.46 -25.25 5.12
C THR A 154 -3.30 -24.42 4.60
N VAL A 155 -2.88 -23.46 5.41
CA VAL A 155 -1.65 -22.70 5.17
C VAL A 155 -0.46 -23.50 5.72
N GLU A 156 0.53 -23.76 4.89
CA GLU A 156 1.76 -24.44 5.29
C GLU A 156 2.93 -23.48 5.40
N LEU A 157 3.54 -23.40 6.59
CA LEU A 157 4.71 -22.57 6.82
C LEU A 157 6.00 -23.25 6.38
N ALA A 158 7.01 -22.45 6.00
CA ALA A 158 8.36 -22.89 5.72
C ALA A 158 9.33 -22.31 6.77
N PRO A 159 10.36 -23.07 7.20
CA PRO A 159 11.32 -22.62 8.20
C PRO A 159 12.41 -21.71 7.59
N VAL A 160 12.00 -20.59 6.98
CA VAL A 160 12.90 -19.61 6.36
C VAL A 160 13.04 -18.40 7.28
N PRO A 161 14.26 -18.10 7.77
CA PRO A 161 14.50 -16.91 8.57
C PRO A 161 14.26 -15.62 7.76
N LEU A 162 13.61 -14.62 8.35
CA LEU A 162 13.36 -13.32 7.68
C LEU A 162 14.67 -12.65 7.23
N ALA A 163 15.75 -12.79 8.00
CA ALA A 163 17.07 -12.27 7.63
C ALA A 163 17.59 -12.87 6.31
N SER A 164 17.32 -14.15 6.05
CA SER A 164 17.72 -14.80 4.79
C SER A 164 16.91 -14.28 3.60
N THR A 165 15.60 -14.11 3.77
CA THR A 165 14.74 -13.48 2.76
C THR A 165 15.19 -12.05 2.49
N TRP A 166 15.48 -11.28 3.55
CA TRP A 166 15.92 -9.90 3.41
C TRP A 166 17.23 -9.78 2.65
N ALA A 167 18.23 -10.60 2.98
CA ALA A 167 19.50 -10.61 2.27
C ALA A 167 19.32 -10.87 0.76
N ALA A 168 18.40 -11.78 0.38
CA ALA A 168 18.06 -12.00 -1.03
C ALA A 168 17.29 -10.82 -1.66
N MET A 169 16.48 -10.09 -0.90
CA MET A 169 15.82 -8.86 -1.37
C MET A 169 16.84 -7.73 -1.60
N GLU A 170 17.88 -7.63 -0.78
CA GLU A 170 18.97 -6.66 -0.98
C GLU A 170 19.64 -6.79 -2.33
N GLU A 171 19.73 -8.01 -2.88
CA GLU A 171 20.30 -8.28 -4.20
C GLU A 171 19.49 -7.66 -5.36
N ALA A 172 18.22 -7.31 -5.14
CA ALA A 172 17.40 -6.63 -6.14
C ALA A 172 17.91 -5.22 -6.48
N LEU A 173 18.60 -4.56 -5.54
CA LEU A 173 19.16 -3.22 -5.71
C LEU A 173 20.31 -3.19 -6.72
N PRO A 174 21.42 -3.93 -6.51
CA PRO A 174 22.52 -3.97 -7.48
C PRO A 174 22.13 -4.63 -8.80
N ALA A 175 21.11 -5.51 -8.80
CA ALA A 175 20.56 -6.08 -10.03
C ALA A 175 19.73 -5.08 -10.85
N GLY A 176 19.43 -3.89 -10.32
CA GLY A 176 18.63 -2.87 -10.98
C GLY A 176 17.15 -3.23 -11.14
N LEU A 177 16.66 -4.24 -10.39
CA LEU A 177 15.27 -4.71 -10.46
C LEU A 177 14.34 -3.91 -9.55
N ALA A 178 14.87 -3.31 -8.49
CA ALA A 178 14.16 -2.42 -7.60
C ALA A 178 15.04 -1.21 -7.22
N ARG A 179 14.46 -0.03 -7.10
CA ARG A 179 15.17 1.17 -6.63
C ARG A 179 15.24 1.23 -5.11
N ASN A 180 14.21 0.72 -4.46
CA ASN A 180 14.07 0.67 -3.00
C ASN A 180 13.49 -0.65 -2.57
N ILE A 181 13.83 -1.09 -1.35
CA ILE A 181 13.25 -2.26 -0.70
C ILE A 181 12.66 -1.88 0.65
N GLY A 182 11.67 -2.64 1.11
CA GLY A 182 10.99 -2.40 2.37
C GLY A 182 10.19 -3.60 2.85
N VAL A 183 9.38 -3.38 3.87
CA VAL A 183 8.60 -4.45 4.51
C VAL A 183 7.15 -4.01 4.74
N CYS A 184 6.23 -5.00 4.74
CA CYS A 184 4.86 -4.80 5.17
C CYS A 184 4.54 -5.66 6.40
N ASN A 185 3.56 -5.20 7.19
CA ASN A 185 2.99 -5.97 8.29
C ASN A 185 3.99 -6.34 9.40
N PHE A 186 5.08 -5.58 9.52
CA PHE A 186 6.05 -5.75 10.59
C PHE A 186 5.64 -4.97 11.83
N ASN A 187 5.80 -5.58 13.00
CA ASN A 187 5.73 -4.88 14.28
C ASN A 187 7.12 -4.36 14.70
N THR A 188 7.19 -3.68 15.84
CA THR A 188 8.46 -3.08 16.34
C THR A 188 9.54 -4.13 16.64
N ALA A 189 9.15 -5.32 17.14
CA ALA A 189 10.11 -6.38 17.46
C ALA A 189 10.75 -6.95 16.19
N LEU A 190 9.92 -7.30 15.18
CA LEU A 190 10.38 -7.80 13.89
C LEU A 190 11.23 -6.77 13.15
N LEU A 191 10.84 -5.49 13.19
CA LEU A 191 11.60 -4.43 12.53
C LEU A 191 12.97 -4.21 13.22
N ARG A 192 13.03 -4.33 14.56
CA ARG A 192 14.28 -4.24 15.30
C ARG A 192 15.22 -5.41 14.99
N ASP A 193 14.68 -6.62 14.90
CA ASP A 193 15.44 -7.83 14.56
C ASP A 193 16.01 -7.73 13.14
N LEU A 194 15.17 -7.32 12.19
CA LEU A 194 15.60 -7.10 10.81
C LEU A 194 16.73 -6.07 10.72
N LEU A 195 16.61 -4.94 11.42
CA LEU A 195 17.62 -3.88 11.43
C LEU A 195 18.96 -4.32 12.02
N ALA A 196 18.98 -5.35 12.86
CA ALA A 196 20.21 -5.89 13.43
C ALA A 196 21.03 -6.70 12.43
N SER A 197 20.40 -7.24 11.37
CA SER A 197 21.05 -8.08 10.37
C SER A 197 21.11 -7.44 8.98
N ALA A 198 20.28 -6.45 8.68
CA ALA A 198 20.18 -5.81 7.37
C ALA A 198 21.46 -5.03 7.03
N THR A 199 22.00 -5.24 5.83
CA THR A 199 23.06 -4.41 5.24
C THR A 199 22.46 -3.14 4.65
N GLN A 200 21.30 -3.26 4.00
CA GLN A 200 20.49 -2.13 3.55
C GLN A 200 19.21 -2.09 4.38
N PRO A 201 19.04 -1.08 5.24
CA PRO A 201 17.81 -0.98 6.04
C PRO A 201 16.59 -0.76 5.14
N PRO A 202 15.39 -1.24 5.55
CA PRO A 202 14.17 -0.99 4.79
C PRO A 202 13.92 0.51 4.61
N SER A 203 13.62 0.93 3.39
CA SER A 203 13.31 2.33 3.06
C SER A 203 11.89 2.69 3.49
N VAL A 204 10.97 1.72 3.43
CA VAL A 204 9.53 1.89 3.71
C VAL A 204 9.02 0.75 4.58
N LEU A 205 8.19 1.10 5.55
CA LEU A 205 7.32 0.20 6.30
C LEU A 205 5.88 0.46 5.88
N GLN A 206 5.22 -0.52 5.25
CA GLN A 206 3.81 -0.45 4.91
C GLN A 206 2.97 -1.25 5.91
N VAL A 207 2.04 -0.59 6.60
CA VAL A 207 1.20 -1.21 7.63
C VAL A 207 -0.24 -0.71 7.56
N GLU A 208 -1.17 -1.48 8.13
CA GLU A 208 -2.54 -1.00 8.33
C GLU A 208 -2.54 0.21 9.26
N LEU A 209 -3.04 1.35 8.75
CA LEU A 209 -2.99 2.60 9.50
C LEU A 209 -4.20 3.47 9.17
N HIS A 210 -5.03 3.69 10.18
CA HIS A 210 -6.25 4.50 10.12
C HIS A 210 -6.62 4.99 11.54
N PRO A 211 -7.62 5.87 11.72
CA PRO A 211 -7.96 6.47 13.03
C PRO A 211 -8.17 5.46 14.17
N TYR A 212 -8.65 4.24 13.87
CA TYR A 212 -8.86 3.19 14.89
C TYR A 212 -7.65 2.27 15.13
N ASN A 213 -6.59 2.40 14.31
CA ASN A 213 -5.33 1.65 14.44
C ASN A 213 -4.16 2.56 14.08
N GLN A 214 -3.75 3.42 15.02
CA GLN A 214 -2.79 4.50 14.75
C GLN A 214 -1.33 4.10 14.95
N GLN A 215 -1.06 3.03 15.65
CA GLN A 215 0.26 2.44 15.88
C GLN A 215 1.37 3.44 16.28
N PRO A 216 1.17 4.35 17.26
CA PRO A 216 2.06 5.49 17.49
C PRO A 216 3.49 5.09 17.88
N LYS A 217 3.66 3.97 18.58
CA LYS A 217 4.99 3.45 18.98
C LYS A 217 5.77 2.93 17.78
N LEU A 218 5.12 2.15 16.91
CA LEU A 218 5.72 1.60 15.69
C LEU A 218 6.13 2.71 14.73
N VAL A 219 5.23 3.65 14.49
CA VAL A 219 5.47 4.80 13.59
C VAL A 219 6.64 5.65 14.10
N ARG A 220 6.66 5.96 15.40
CA ARG A 220 7.78 6.69 16.00
C ARG A 220 9.11 5.92 15.88
N PHE A 221 9.08 4.60 16.05
CA PHE A 221 10.26 3.76 15.90
C PHE A 221 10.78 3.79 14.46
N ALA A 222 9.89 3.62 13.47
CA ALA A 222 10.24 3.72 12.04
C ALA A 222 10.88 5.08 11.72
N ALA A 223 10.27 6.18 12.17
CA ALA A 223 10.79 7.54 11.96
C ALA A 223 12.19 7.74 12.56
N GLN A 224 12.46 7.21 13.77
CA GLN A 224 13.78 7.27 14.41
C GLN A 224 14.88 6.58 13.58
N HIS A 225 14.51 5.53 12.82
CA HIS A 225 15.41 4.81 11.93
C HIS A 225 15.41 5.36 10.49
N GLY A 226 14.66 6.42 10.21
CA GLY A 226 14.57 7.04 8.89
C GLY A 226 13.81 6.18 7.87
N ILE A 227 12.93 5.32 8.34
CA ILE A 227 12.05 4.46 7.54
C ILE A 227 10.75 5.22 7.31
N ALA A 228 10.39 5.46 6.06
CA ALA A 228 9.11 6.06 5.69
C ALA A 228 7.95 5.11 6.00
N VAL A 229 6.80 5.65 6.36
CA VAL A 229 5.61 4.84 6.67
C VAL A 229 4.55 5.04 5.59
N THR A 230 4.01 3.93 5.08
CA THR A 230 2.84 3.91 4.19
C THR A 230 1.67 3.25 4.91
N GLY A 231 0.55 3.96 5.00
CA GLY A 231 -0.70 3.40 5.52
C GLY A 231 -1.51 2.71 4.44
N PHE A 232 -1.70 1.40 4.54
CA PHE A 232 -2.72 0.72 3.75
C PHE A 232 -4.06 0.69 4.52
N SER A 233 -5.16 0.45 3.81
CA SER A 233 -6.53 0.55 4.34
C SER A 233 -6.80 1.83 5.13
N PRO A 234 -6.34 3.00 4.65
CA PRO A 234 -6.41 4.24 5.44
C PRO A 234 -7.86 4.65 5.76
N LEU A 235 -8.84 4.20 4.99
CA LEU A 235 -10.26 4.47 5.20
C LEU A 235 -10.95 3.41 6.11
N GLY A 236 -10.19 2.44 6.65
CA GLY A 236 -10.67 1.45 7.60
C GLY A 236 -11.49 0.32 6.97
N ALA A 237 -12.60 -0.04 7.61
CA ALA A 237 -13.37 -1.28 7.41
C ALA A 237 -13.86 -1.60 5.99
N GLY A 238 -14.00 -0.62 5.11
CA GLY A 238 -14.77 -0.77 3.85
C GLY A 238 -14.37 -1.96 2.97
N SER A 239 -13.07 -2.30 2.89
CA SER A 239 -12.59 -3.45 2.11
C SER A 239 -12.75 -4.80 2.81
N TYR A 240 -13.07 -4.79 4.12
CA TYR A 240 -13.14 -5.98 4.96
C TYR A 240 -14.57 -6.41 5.27
N VAL A 241 -15.56 -5.54 5.07
CA VAL A 241 -16.99 -5.86 5.29
C VAL A 241 -17.42 -7.00 4.39
N GLU A 242 -17.09 -6.97 3.12
CA GLU A 242 -17.44 -8.03 2.15
C GLU A 242 -16.70 -9.36 2.39
N LEU A 243 -15.62 -9.33 3.20
CA LEU A 243 -14.90 -10.53 3.64
C LEU A 243 -15.40 -11.07 5.00
N GLY A 244 -16.41 -10.43 5.60
CA GLY A 244 -16.89 -10.78 6.93
C GLY A 244 -15.92 -10.46 8.08
N MET A 245 -14.84 -9.71 7.80
CA MET A 245 -13.79 -9.36 8.78
C MET A 245 -14.08 -8.03 9.51
N ALA A 246 -15.09 -7.29 9.08
CA ALA A 246 -15.54 -6.04 9.70
C ALA A 246 -17.05 -5.84 9.51
N GLY A 247 -17.67 -5.07 10.41
CA GLY A 247 -19.02 -4.57 10.21
C GLY A 247 -19.03 -3.13 9.65
N GLU A 248 -20.16 -2.69 9.10
CA GLU A 248 -20.29 -1.30 8.61
C GLU A 248 -20.08 -0.25 9.71
N GLN A 249 -20.42 -0.58 10.97
CA GLN A 249 -20.21 0.25 12.15
C GLN A 249 -18.72 0.46 12.49
N ASP A 250 -17.84 -0.37 11.93
CA ASP A 250 -16.40 -0.29 12.15
C ASP A 250 -15.71 0.77 11.28
N SER A 251 -16.46 1.44 10.41
CA SER A 251 -15.92 2.46 9.52
C SER A 251 -15.62 3.76 10.25
N ALA A 252 -14.34 4.15 10.29
CA ALA A 252 -13.92 5.45 10.82
C ALA A 252 -14.57 6.64 10.07
N LEU A 253 -14.99 6.43 8.82
CA LEU A 253 -15.68 7.47 8.05
C LEU A 253 -17.06 7.85 8.63
N ARG A 254 -17.65 7.00 9.46
CA ARG A 254 -18.93 7.24 10.14
C ARG A 254 -18.75 7.76 11.57
N ASP A 255 -17.52 7.87 12.04
CA ASP A 255 -17.24 8.35 13.39
C ASP A 255 -17.69 9.82 13.55
N PRO A 256 -18.44 10.17 14.63
CA PRO A 256 -18.93 11.53 14.85
C PRO A 256 -17.82 12.58 14.87
N VAL A 257 -16.63 12.25 15.38
CA VAL A 257 -15.46 13.16 15.39
C VAL A 257 -15.04 13.45 13.95
N ILE A 258 -14.89 12.44 13.11
CA ILE A 258 -14.48 12.60 11.71
C ILE A 258 -15.55 13.36 10.92
N GLN A 259 -16.83 13.05 11.13
CA GLN A 259 -17.95 13.73 10.48
C GLN A 259 -18.03 15.21 10.85
N SER A 260 -17.89 15.54 12.12
CA SER A 260 -17.92 16.94 12.59
C SER A 260 -16.77 17.77 12.00
N ILE A 261 -15.57 17.19 11.90
CA ILE A 261 -14.42 17.86 11.27
C ILE A 261 -14.68 18.05 9.77
N ALA A 262 -15.21 17.04 9.08
CA ALA A 262 -15.53 17.08 7.66
C ALA A 262 -16.56 18.17 7.35
N GLU A 263 -17.66 18.25 8.12
CA GLU A 263 -18.70 19.25 7.99
C GLU A 263 -18.15 20.67 8.19
N ARG A 264 -17.39 20.89 9.26
CA ARG A 264 -16.78 22.19 9.57
C ARG A 264 -15.83 22.68 8.48
N LEU A 265 -15.06 21.76 7.87
CA LEU A 265 -14.09 22.08 6.82
C LEU A 265 -14.70 22.08 5.40
N GLY A 266 -15.94 21.61 5.24
CA GLY A 266 -16.61 21.51 3.93
C GLY A 266 -15.96 20.47 3.02
N VAL A 267 -15.37 19.38 3.59
CA VAL A 267 -14.71 18.30 2.88
C VAL A 267 -15.33 16.95 3.21
N SER A 268 -15.01 15.88 2.50
CA SER A 268 -15.50 14.55 2.82
C SER A 268 -14.77 13.93 4.02
N ALA A 269 -15.44 13.02 4.74
CA ALA A 269 -14.81 12.24 5.80
C ALA A 269 -13.56 11.47 5.34
N ALA A 270 -13.56 11.00 4.09
CA ALA A 270 -12.39 10.35 3.48
C ALA A 270 -11.20 11.32 3.37
N GLN A 271 -11.44 12.56 2.92
CA GLN A 271 -10.41 13.59 2.85
C GLN A 271 -9.85 13.93 4.24
N VAL A 272 -10.69 14.01 5.28
CA VAL A 272 -10.23 14.22 6.67
C VAL A 272 -9.26 13.11 7.10
N VAL A 273 -9.65 11.86 6.90
CA VAL A 273 -8.82 10.71 7.30
C VAL A 273 -7.51 10.64 6.50
N LEU A 274 -7.55 10.85 5.19
CA LEU A 274 -6.35 10.85 4.35
C LEU A 274 -5.44 12.04 4.69
N ARG A 275 -6.01 13.23 4.90
CA ARG A 275 -5.25 14.41 5.32
C ARG A 275 -4.60 14.20 6.68
N TRP A 276 -5.30 13.59 7.64
CA TRP A 276 -4.75 13.22 8.94
C TRP A 276 -3.46 12.39 8.81
N ALA A 277 -3.47 11.38 7.94
CA ALA A 277 -2.30 10.53 7.72
C ALA A 277 -1.15 11.32 7.06
N VAL A 278 -1.43 12.03 5.96
CA VAL A 278 -0.43 12.78 5.20
C VAL A 278 0.15 13.92 6.03
N GLN A 279 -0.67 14.64 6.80
CA GLN A 279 -0.22 15.75 7.66
C GLN A 279 0.68 15.25 8.81
N ARG A 280 0.57 13.98 9.21
CA ARG A 280 1.47 13.31 10.16
C ARG A 280 2.73 12.74 9.52
N GLY A 281 2.95 12.96 8.22
CA GLY A 281 4.15 12.54 7.51
C GLY A 281 4.11 11.10 6.99
N TYR A 282 2.91 10.52 6.77
CA TYR A 282 2.75 9.20 6.18
C TYR A 282 2.32 9.30 4.72
N SER A 283 2.68 8.31 3.91
CA SER A 283 2.00 8.09 2.65
C SER A 283 0.79 7.16 2.85
N VAL A 284 -0.18 7.23 1.94
CA VAL A 284 -1.41 6.43 1.98
C VAL A 284 -1.72 5.85 0.62
N VAL A 285 -2.30 4.65 0.61
CA VAL A 285 -2.69 3.94 -0.62
C VAL A 285 -4.18 3.55 -0.58
N PRO A 286 -5.10 4.55 -0.56
CA PRO A 286 -6.52 4.26 -0.63
C PRO A 286 -6.88 3.58 -1.96
N LYS A 287 -7.84 2.64 -1.92
CA LYS A 287 -8.41 2.00 -3.11
C LYS A 287 -9.64 2.78 -3.58
N SER A 288 -9.72 3.10 -4.84
CA SER A 288 -10.94 3.52 -5.53
C SER A 288 -10.86 3.20 -7.02
N SER A 289 -12.00 2.85 -7.62
CA SER A 289 -12.19 2.75 -9.06
C SER A 289 -13.21 3.78 -9.59
N ARG A 290 -13.68 4.70 -8.74
CA ARG A 290 -14.64 5.75 -9.13
C ARG A 290 -13.88 7.04 -9.39
N PRO A 291 -13.98 7.64 -10.61
CA PRO A 291 -13.23 8.85 -10.98
C PRO A 291 -13.40 10.01 -9.98
N GLU A 292 -14.62 10.23 -9.48
CA GLU A 292 -14.91 11.32 -8.54
C GLU A 292 -14.17 11.11 -7.20
N ARG A 293 -14.08 9.86 -6.72
CA ARG A 293 -13.35 9.52 -5.51
C ARG A 293 -11.85 9.56 -5.71
N LEU A 294 -11.35 9.21 -6.90
CA LEU A 294 -9.94 9.36 -7.24
C LEU A 294 -9.51 10.82 -7.12
N ALA A 295 -10.27 11.73 -7.72
CA ALA A 295 -10.01 13.17 -7.62
C ALA A 295 -10.08 13.67 -6.16
N GLN A 296 -11.12 13.28 -5.40
CA GLN A 296 -11.27 13.68 -4.00
C GLN A 296 -10.14 13.18 -3.10
N ASN A 297 -9.67 11.95 -3.30
CA ASN A 297 -8.57 11.38 -2.51
C ASN A 297 -7.22 12.07 -2.76
N LEU A 298 -7.04 12.75 -3.90
CA LEU A 298 -5.86 13.58 -4.19
C LEU A 298 -6.02 15.01 -3.68
N ASP A 299 -7.23 15.52 -3.53
CA ASP A 299 -7.51 16.89 -3.11
C ASP A 299 -7.42 17.02 -1.58
N LEU A 300 -6.20 16.89 -1.06
CA LEU A 300 -5.90 16.90 0.37
C LEU A 300 -5.13 18.14 0.82
N PHE A 301 -4.65 18.97 -0.11
CA PHE A 301 -3.66 20.00 0.21
C PHE A 301 -4.25 21.41 0.22
N GLY A 302 -5.56 21.55 -0.07
CA GLY A 302 -6.31 22.80 0.01
C GLY A 302 -6.76 23.18 1.42
N PHE A 303 -6.59 22.29 2.41
CA PHE A 303 -6.98 22.50 3.80
C PHE A 303 -6.00 21.86 4.77
N GLU A 304 -6.08 22.25 6.05
CA GLU A 304 -5.29 21.67 7.14
C GLU A 304 -6.20 21.28 8.31
N LEU A 305 -5.82 20.20 8.99
CA LEU A 305 -6.42 19.83 10.28
C LEU A 305 -5.74 20.65 11.38
N ALA A 306 -6.55 21.32 12.21
CA ALA A 306 -6.03 22.05 13.36
C ALA A 306 -5.43 21.08 14.41
N PRO A 307 -4.57 21.57 15.32
CA PRO A 307 -4.04 20.75 16.41
C PRO A 307 -5.13 20.06 17.23
N ASP A 308 -6.26 20.72 17.47
CA ASP A 308 -7.40 20.15 18.20
C ASP A 308 -8.09 19.01 17.40
N ASP A 309 -8.13 19.11 16.06
CA ASP A 309 -8.64 18.02 15.21
C ASP A 309 -7.74 16.79 15.31
N LEU A 310 -6.43 17.00 15.22
CA LEU A 310 -5.45 15.93 15.36
C LEU A 310 -5.53 15.27 16.73
N ALA A 311 -5.71 16.07 17.79
CA ALA A 311 -5.89 15.58 19.15
C ALA A 311 -7.21 14.79 19.30
N ALA A 312 -8.31 15.28 18.72
CA ALA A 312 -9.58 14.57 18.73
C ALA A 312 -9.50 13.24 17.98
N ILE A 313 -8.88 13.20 16.79
CA ILE A 313 -8.67 11.96 16.03
C ILE A 313 -7.75 11.00 16.79
N ALA A 314 -6.76 11.51 17.53
CA ALA A 314 -5.88 10.67 18.35
C ALA A 314 -6.63 9.86 19.42
N THR A 315 -7.75 10.37 19.93
CA THR A 315 -8.59 9.66 20.92
C THR A 315 -9.34 8.46 20.34
N LEU A 316 -9.42 8.35 19.02
CA LEU A 316 -10.12 7.26 18.32
C LEU A 316 -9.30 5.97 18.24
N ASP A 317 -8.05 5.98 18.64
CA ASP A 317 -7.18 4.79 18.61
C ASP A 317 -7.73 3.69 19.53
N ARG A 318 -8.04 2.56 18.94
CA ARG A 318 -8.59 1.38 19.64
C ARG A 318 -7.68 0.17 19.48
N GLY A 319 -6.56 0.32 18.75
CA GLY A 319 -5.75 -0.81 18.32
C GLY A 319 -6.52 -1.79 17.41
N LYS A 320 -7.62 -1.32 16.78
CA LYS A 320 -8.49 -2.20 15.99
C LYS A 320 -7.89 -2.46 14.61
N ARG A 321 -7.45 -3.68 14.42
CA ARG A 321 -6.89 -4.18 13.17
C ARG A 321 -7.94 -4.99 12.41
N PHE A 322 -7.99 -4.84 11.08
CA PHE A 322 -8.83 -5.63 10.19
C PHE A 322 -8.02 -6.69 9.45
N ASN A 323 -6.80 -6.36 9.05
CA ASN A 323 -5.90 -7.29 8.36
C ASN A 323 -5.01 -8.01 9.38
N ASP A 324 -5.56 -9.04 10.02
CA ASP A 324 -4.84 -9.82 11.02
C ASP A 324 -4.80 -11.30 10.64
N PRO A 325 -3.63 -11.82 10.22
CA PRO A 325 -3.49 -13.24 9.91
C PRO A 325 -3.82 -14.16 11.10
N GLY A 326 -3.63 -13.70 12.35
CA GLY A 326 -4.04 -14.45 13.54
C GLY A 326 -5.55 -14.66 13.66
N VAL A 327 -6.35 -13.87 12.93
CA VAL A 327 -7.81 -13.98 12.89
C VAL A 327 -8.29 -14.67 11.62
N PHE A 328 -7.95 -14.13 10.45
CA PHE A 328 -8.55 -14.64 9.21
C PHE A 328 -7.99 -16.01 8.78
N SER A 329 -6.79 -16.40 9.22
CA SER A 329 -6.24 -17.71 8.87
C SER A 329 -6.93 -18.88 9.57
N GLU A 330 -7.69 -18.66 10.65
CA GLU A 330 -8.52 -19.69 11.27
C GLU A 330 -9.53 -20.29 10.27
N GLY A 331 -10.10 -19.46 9.38
CA GLY A 331 -10.94 -19.89 8.29
C GLY A 331 -10.23 -20.74 7.22
N MET A 332 -8.90 -20.81 7.28
CA MET A 332 -8.03 -21.61 6.40
C MET A 332 -7.35 -22.76 7.18
N ASN A 333 -7.95 -23.21 8.28
CA ASN A 333 -7.42 -24.26 9.16
C ASN A 333 -5.98 -24.00 9.64
N ALA A 334 -5.61 -22.75 9.88
CA ALA A 334 -4.31 -22.32 10.37
C ALA A 334 -4.46 -21.23 11.43
N PHE A 335 -3.45 -21.10 12.29
CA PHE A 335 -3.38 -20.00 13.26
C PHE A 335 -2.03 -19.31 13.10
N LEU A 336 -2.04 -18.10 12.54
CA LEU A 336 -0.85 -17.39 12.08
C LEU A 336 -0.73 -15.99 12.70
N PRO A 337 -0.67 -15.86 14.03
CA PRO A 337 -0.58 -14.55 14.66
C PRO A 337 0.79 -13.90 14.35
N ILE A 338 0.76 -12.66 13.89
CA ILE A 338 1.94 -11.79 13.73
C ILE A 338 1.84 -10.54 14.60
N TYR A 339 0.71 -10.37 15.26
CA TYR A 339 0.43 -9.30 16.22
C TYR A 339 -0.07 -9.89 17.54
N ASP A 340 0.17 -9.18 18.65
CA ASP A 340 -0.31 -9.49 19.99
C ASP A 340 -1.60 -8.73 20.32
#